data_b3630b382bf7a9fd876356ef1106442d
#
_entry.id   b3630b382bf7a9fd876356ef1106442d
#
_cell.length_a   1.000
_cell.length_b   1.000
_cell.length_c   1.000
_cell.angle_alpha   90.00
_cell.angle_beta   90.00
_cell.angle_gamma   90.00
#
_symmetry.space_group_name_H-M   'P 1'
#
loop_
_entity.id
_entity.type
_entity.pdbx_description
1 polymer ?
#
loop_
_entity_poly.entity_id
_entity_poly.type
_entity_poly.pdbx_seq_one_letter_code
_entity_poly.pdbx_strand_id
1 'polypeptide(L)'
;MFDDPISSYELLEAAREYARAVALAKDTAAASREADIRLTEADIAAVIAINNGWEANLNNEQSPPRREMGFGAEVNTDSDPDDLAAAARAAEFAKLHYQQLRAVAMSADLAATSASQAAEAAERHLLDIARTPATGPVDQPAEAPTATDQIEATV
;
A
#
# COMPACT_ATOMS: atom_id res chain seq x y z
N MET A 1 -24.46 -34.43 -12.99
CA MET A 1 -23.92 -33.30 -12.22
C MET A 1 -24.50 -32.10 -12.92
N PHE A 2 -25.57 -31.54 -12.35
CA PHE A 2 -26.31 -30.46 -13.01
C PHE A 2 -25.61 -29.17 -12.61
N ASP A 3 -24.99 -28.50 -13.58
CA ASP A 3 -24.49 -27.16 -13.40
C ASP A 3 -25.71 -26.24 -13.28
N ASP A 4 -25.99 -25.78 -12.08
CA ASP A 4 -27.05 -24.81 -11.85
C ASP A 4 -26.74 -23.53 -12.64
N PRO A 5 -27.73 -22.97 -13.34
CA PRO A 5 -27.52 -21.74 -14.10
C PRO A 5 -27.10 -20.62 -13.13
N ILE A 6 -25.95 -20.00 -13.41
CA ILE A 6 -25.46 -18.87 -12.62
C ILE A 6 -26.57 -17.82 -12.58
N SER A 7 -27.01 -17.52 -11.37
CA SER A 7 -28.04 -16.51 -11.20
C SER A 7 -27.44 -15.12 -11.45
N SER A 8 -28.23 -14.23 -12.04
CA SER A 8 -27.83 -12.81 -12.19
C SER A 8 -27.46 -12.16 -10.85
N TYR A 9 -27.90 -12.76 -9.75
CA TYR A 9 -27.53 -12.37 -8.39
C TYR A 9 -26.08 -12.69 -8.06
N GLU A 10 -25.58 -13.88 -8.41
CA GLU A 10 -24.18 -14.29 -8.15
C GLU A 10 -23.20 -13.42 -8.94
N LEU A 11 -23.51 -13.10 -10.18
CA LEU A 11 -22.70 -12.18 -10.98
C LEU A 11 -22.68 -10.77 -10.37
N LEU A 12 -23.82 -10.28 -9.89
CA LEU A 12 -23.90 -8.98 -9.23
C LEU A 12 -23.13 -8.94 -7.93
N GLU A 13 -23.15 -10.03 -7.16
CA GLU A 13 -22.43 -10.14 -5.89
C GLU A 13 -20.92 -10.18 -6.12
N ALA A 14 -20.45 -10.99 -7.07
CA ALA A 14 -19.05 -11.04 -7.47
C ALA A 14 -18.55 -9.67 -7.99
N ALA A 15 -19.38 -8.95 -8.76
CA ALA A 15 -19.02 -7.61 -9.22
C ALA A 15 -18.91 -6.60 -8.05
N ARG A 16 -19.75 -6.72 -7.04
CA ARG A 16 -19.66 -5.90 -5.82
C ARG A 16 -18.42 -6.23 -5.00
N GLU A 17 -18.09 -7.50 -4.85
CA GLU A 17 -16.86 -7.93 -4.18
C GLU A 17 -15.62 -7.42 -4.88
N TYR A 18 -15.56 -7.54 -6.20
CA TYR A 18 -14.47 -6.98 -7.00
C TYR A 18 -14.35 -5.46 -6.81
N ALA A 19 -15.47 -4.72 -6.88
CA ALA A 19 -15.45 -3.28 -6.68
C ALA A 19 -14.92 -2.88 -5.29
N ARG A 20 -15.30 -3.62 -4.23
CA ARG A 20 -14.79 -3.40 -2.87
C ARG A 20 -13.28 -3.70 -2.77
N ALA A 21 -12.83 -4.80 -3.36
CA ALA A 21 -11.43 -5.19 -3.35
C ALA A 21 -10.55 -4.17 -4.09
N VAL A 22 -11.01 -3.65 -5.24
CA VAL A 22 -10.33 -2.58 -5.98
C VAL A 22 -10.27 -1.27 -5.18
N ALA A 23 -11.34 -0.89 -4.50
CA ALA A 23 -11.35 0.29 -3.64
C ALA A 23 -10.32 0.14 -2.52
N LEU A 24 -10.33 -1.00 -1.81
CA LEU A 24 -9.35 -1.29 -0.75
C LEU A 24 -7.91 -1.27 -1.27
N ALA A 25 -7.64 -1.84 -2.44
CA ALA A 25 -6.31 -1.84 -3.05
C ALA A 25 -5.84 -0.40 -3.36
N LYS A 26 -6.72 0.47 -3.83
CA LYS A 26 -6.40 1.89 -4.08
C LYS A 26 -6.08 2.63 -2.78
N ASP A 27 -6.89 2.42 -1.74
CA ASP A 27 -6.71 3.11 -0.45
C ASP A 27 -5.42 2.65 0.23
N THR A 28 -5.12 1.35 0.23
CA THR A 28 -3.88 0.80 0.81
C THR A 28 -2.65 1.24 0.01
N ALA A 29 -2.73 1.31 -1.33
CA ALA A 29 -1.65 1.84 -2.15
C ALA A 29 -1.40 3.34 -1.92
N ALA A 30 -2.44 4.12 -1.64
CA ALA A 30 -2.28 5.52 -1.25
C ALA A 30 -1.61 5.66 0.11
N ALA A 31 -2.01 4.84 1.10
CA ALA A 31 -1.40 4.81 2.42
C ALA A 31 0.08 4.38 2.38
N SER A 32 0.44 3.40 1.53
CA SER A 32 1.83 2.99 1.32
C SER A 32 2.68 4.14 0.78
N ARG A 33 2.21 4.85 -0.25
CA ARG A 33 2.93 6.01 -0.81
C ARG A 33 3.12 7.13 0.21
N GLU A 34 2.10 7.41 1.02
CA GLU A 34 2.21 8.42 2.07
C GLU A 34 3.23 8.01 3.14
N ALA A 35 3.26 6.73 3.52
CA ALA A 35 4.24 6.19 4.44
C ALA A 35 5.67 6.30 3.89
N ASP A 36 5.88 6.04 2.60
CA ASP A 36 7.17 6.20 1.93
C ASP A 36 7.66 7.65 1.89
N ILE A 37 6.75 8.61 1.65
CA ILE A 37 7.06 10.03 1.70
C ILE A 37 7.54 10.41 3.11
N ARG A 38 6.80 10.03 4.14
CA ARG A 38 7.16 10.32 5.53
C ARG A 38 8.47 9.66 5.93
N LEU A 39 8.75 8.45 5.44
CA LEU A 39 10.02 7.77 5.66
C LEU A 39 11.18 8.54 5.03
N THR A 40 11.01 9.03 3.80
CA THR A 40 12.02 9.83 3.09
C THR A 40 12.29 11.15 3.82
N GLU A 41 11.26 11.83 4.30
CA GLU A 41 11.39 13.06 5.10
C GLU A 41 12.15 12.80 6.41
N ALA A 42 11.86 11.69 7.08
CA ALA A 42 12.55 11.30 8.30
C ALA A 42 14.01 10.89 8.05
N ASP A 43 14.32 10.27 6.93
CA ASP A 43 15.70 9.94 6.53
C ASP A 43 16.52 11.21 6.33
N ILE A 44 15.97 12.18 5.61
CA ILE A 44 16.59 13.49 5.42
C ILE A 44 16.84 14.19 6.76
N ALA A 45 15.84 14.19 7.64
CA ALA A 45 15.95 14.80 8.96
C ALA A 45 17.01 14.11 9.83
N ALA A 46 17.11 12.79 9.75
CA ALA A 46 18.13 12.01 10.47
C ALA A 46 19.53 12.33 9.96
N VAL A 47 19.73 12.42 8.65
CA VAL A 47 21.02 12.81 8.05
C VAL A 47 21.44 14.22 8.47
N ILE A 48 20.50 15.17 8.46
CA ILE A 48 20.76 16.55 8.90
C ILE A 48 21.17 16.57 10.39
N ALA A 49 20.42 15.86 11.25
CA ALA A 49 20.72 15.80 12.68
C ALA A 49 22.08 15.18 12.98
N ILE A 50 22.47 14.13 12.23
CA ILE A 50 23.77 13.48 12.35
C ILE A 50 24.88 14.46 11.90
N ASN A 51 24.71 15.14 10.76
CA ASN A 51 25.69 16.09 10.26
C ASN A 51 25.90 17.27 11.23
N ASN A 52 24.81 17.82 11.78
CA ASN A 52 24.91 18.88 12.78
C ASN A 52 25.66 18.40 14.04
N GLY A 53 25.44 17.16 14.47
CA GLY A 53 26.19 16.55 15.57
C GLY A 53 27.69 16.39 15.26
N TRP A 54 28.03 16.03 14.03
CA TRP A 54 29.42 15.94 13.56
C TRP A 54 30.11 17.31 13.52
N GLU A 55 29.43 18.32 12.97
CA GLU A 55 29.99 19.70 12.93
C GLU A 55 30.21 20.26 14.33
N ALA A 56 29.29 20.03 15.27
CA ALA A 56 29.44 20.43 16.66
C ALA A 56 30.64 19.73 17.31
N ASN A 57 30.87 18.44 17.03
CA ASN A 57 31.99 17.68 17.56
C ASN A 57 33.34 18.15 16.97
N LEU A 58 33.39 18.37 15.64
CA LEU A 58 34.59 18.88 14.98
C LEU A 58 35.01 20.27 15.50
N ASN A 59 34.03 21.15 15.73
CA ASN A 59 34.27 22.47 16.29
C ASN A 59 34.82 22.39 17.72
N ASN A 60 34.38 21.40 18.50
CA ASN A 60 34.88 21.16 19.85
C ASN A 60 36.31 20.57 19.87
N GLU A 61 36.63 19.65 18.94
CA GLU A 61 37.95 19.04 18.82
C GLU A 61 39.02 20.01 18.28
N GLN A 62 38.63 20.97 17.43
CA GLN A 62 39.51 21.98 16.87
C GLN A 62 39.76 23.16 17.81
N SER A 63 39.06 23.27 18.91
CA SER A 63 39.35 24.27 19.94
C SER A 63 40.67 23.92 20.61
N PRO A 64 41.74 24.71 20.41
CA PRO A 64 43.04 24.40 21.00
C PRO A 64 42.91 24.40 22.53
N PRO A 65 43.66 23.51 23.24
CA PRO A 65 43.64 23.52 24.68
C PRO A 65 44.02 24.90 25.15
N ARG A 66 43.21 25.51 25.96
CA ARG A 66 43.37 26.86 26.54
C ARG A 66 44.74 26.95 27.16
N ARG A 67 45.75 27.44 26.42
CA ARG A 67 46.96 27.98 27.02
C ARG A 67 46.53 29.33 27.55
N GLU A 68 46.54 29.43 28.87
CA GLU A 68 46.48 30.71 29.58
C GLU A 68 47.66 31.62 29.12
N MET A 69 47.45 32.33 28.02
CA MET A 69 48.25 33.51 27.68
C MET A 69 47.26 34.67 27.64
N GLY A 70 47.26 35.40 28.73
CA GLY A 70 46.54 36.65 28.80
C GLY A 70 46.95 37.56 27.66
N PHE A 71 45.99 37.90 26.85
CA PHE A 71 45.74 39.19 26.19
C PHE A 71 44.41 39.07 25.47
N GLY A 72 43.50 39.96 25.78
CA GLY A 72 42.13 39.94 25.40
C GLY A 72 41.86 39.87 23.89
N ALA A 73 41.31 38.78 23.48
CA ALA A 73 40.32 38.67 22.42
C ALA A 73 39.42 37.53 22.88
N GLU A 74 38.21 37.87 23.31
CA GLU A 74 37.12 36.91 23.51
C GLU A 74 36.77 36.31 22.14
N VAL A 75 37.51 35.27 21.74
CA VAL A 75 37.00 34.35 20.74
C VAL A 75 36.03 33.45 21.47
N ASN A 76 34.76 33.74 21.28
CA ASN A 76 33.62 32.99 21.80
C ASN A 76 33.64 31.59 21.15
N THR A 77 34.44 30.68 21.66
CA THR A 77 34.45 29.26 21.30
C THR A 77 33.84 28.44 22.44
N ASP A 78 32.75 28.93 22.98
CA ASP A 78 31.91 28.14 23.86
C ASP A 78 30.90 27.34 23.02
N SER A 79 31.38 26.25 22.40
CA SER A 79 30.49 25.12 22.16
C SER A 79 30.24 24.55 23.54
N ASP A 80 29.11 24.95 24.13
CA ASP A 80 28.70 24.49 25.43
C ASP A 80 28.63 22.94 25.38
N PRO A 81 29.24 22.21 26.34
CA PRO A 81 29.08 20.74 26.40
C PRO A 81 27.61 20.30 26.42
N ASP A 82 26.71 21.18 26.86
CA ASP A 82 25.26 20.97 26.79
C ASP A 82 24.73 20.96 25.33
N ASP A 83 25.32 21.75 24.42
CA ASP A 83 24.94 21.78 22.99
C ASP A 83 25.35 20.48 22.29
N LEU A 84 26.50 19.94 22.61
CA LEU A 84 26.97 18.67 22.08
C LEU A 84 26.09 17.50 22.53
N ALA A 85 25.73 17.50 23.81
CA ALA A 85 24.83 16.52 24.39
C ALA A 85 23.40 16.67 23.82
N ALA A 86 22.96 17.88 23.51
CA ALA A 86 21.69 18.13 22.85
C ALA A 86 21.69 17.64 21.39
N ALA A 87 22.76 17.90 20.62
CA ALA A 87 22.91 17.41 19.25
C ALA A 87 22.95 15.87 19.19
N ALA A 88 23.66 15.21 20.10
CA ALA A 88 23.70 13.76 20.19
C ALA A 88 22.31 13.15 20.50
N ARG A 89 21.59 13.76 21.45
CA ARG A 89 20.19 13.35 21.75
C ARG A 89 19.26 13.55 20.57
N ALA A 90 19.39 14.64 19.82
CA ALA A 90 18.59 14.90 18.62
C ALA A 90 18.88 13.84 17.53
N ALA A 91 20.14 13.47 17.32
CA ALA A 91 20.51 12.44 16.36
C ALA A 91 19.96 11.06 16.74
N GLU A 92 20.03 10.66 18.02
CA GLU A 92 19.45 9.41 18.50
C GLU A 92 17.92 9.40 18.37
N PHE A 93 17.25 10.50 18.69
CA PHE A 93 15.80 10.63 18.50
C PHE A 93 15.42 10.53 17.04
N ALA A 94 16.11 11.22 16.14
CA ALA A 94 15.86 11.15 14.70
C ALA A 94 16.04 9.72 14.15
N LYS A 95 17.06 9.00 14.61
CA LYS A 95 17.31 7.61 14.26
C LYS A 95 16.19 6.67 14.72
N LEU A 96 15.72 6.82 15.96
CA LEU A 96 14.60 6.04 16.48
C LEU A 96 13.31 6.33 15.71
N HIS A 97 13.06 7.59 15.42
CA HIS A 97 11.90 8.01 14.64
C HIS A 97 11.91 7.42 13.24
N TYR A 98 13.07 7.48 12.57
CA TYR A 98 13.27 6.82 11.26
C TYR A 98 12.98 5.32 11.32
N GLN A 99 13.48 4.62 12.34
CA GLN A 99 13.23 3.18 12.48
C GLN A 99 11.74 2.85 12.68
N GLN A 100 11.02 3.68 13.43
CA GLN A 100 9.58 3.53 13.62
C GLN A 100 8.82 3.74 12.30
N LEU A 101 9.14 4.80 11.57
CA LEU A 101 8.50 5.08 10.28
C LEU A 101 8.82 4.01 9.23
N ARG A 102 10.02 3.47 9.25
CA ARG A 102 10.39 2.33 8.39
C ARG A 102 9.52 1.11 8.65
N ALA A 103 9.25 0.79 9.91
CA ALA A 103 8.35 -0.32 10.26
C ALA A 103 6.92 -0.07 9.77
N VAL A 104 6.44 1.18 9.87
CA VAL A 104 5.12 1.58 9.37
C VAL A 104 5.07 1.47 7.84
N ALA A 105 6.08 1.97 7.13
CA ALA A 105 6.14 1.87 5.67
C ALA A 105 6.14 0.42 5.18
N MET A 106 6.94 -0.44 5.80
CA MET A 106 6.95 -1.88 5.49
C MET A 106 5.59 -2.55 5.73
N SER A 107 4.88 -2.19 6.81
CA SER A 107 3.55 -2.74 7.09
C SER A 107 2.50 -2.24 6.09
N ALA A 108 2.59 -0.99 5.68
CA ALA A 108 1.71 -0.39 4.67
C ALA A 108 1.92 -1.03 3.28
N ASP A 109 3.17 -1.30 2.91
CA ASP A 109 3.51 -1.97 1.64
C ASP A 109 2.98 -3.41 1.60
N LEU A 110 3.13 -4.17 2.70
CA LEU A 110 2.56 -5.49 2.84
C LEU A 110 1.03 -5.47 2.72
N ALA A 111 0.37 -4.49 3.33
CA ALA A 111 -1.08 -4.33 3.23
C ALA A 111 -1.52 -4.00 1.80
N ALA A 112 -0.81 -3.11 1.11
CA ALA A 112 -1.07 -2.76 -0.28
C ALA A 112 -0.89 -3.97 -1.22
N THR A 113 0.17 -4.75 -1.03
CA THR A 113 0.42 -5.98 -1.79
C THR A 113 -0.68 -7.01 -1.56
N SER A 114 -1.09 -7.23 -0.32
CA SER A 114 -2.17 -8.17 0.02
C SER A 114 -3.51 -7.73 -0.57
N ALA A 115 -3.84 -6.43 -0.52
CA ALA A 115 -5.07 -5.90 -1.10
C ALA A 115 -5.07 -5.99 -2.64
N SER A 116 -3.94 -5.78 -3.29
CA SER A 116 -3.79 -5.97 -4.74
C SER A 116 -4.04 -7.43 -5.15
N GLN A 117 -3.44 -8.38 -4.43
CA GLN A 117 -3.67 -9.81 -4.66
C GLN A 117 -5.14 -10.21 -4.45
N ALA A 118 -5.80 -9.64 -3.45
CA ALA A 118 -7.22 -9.86 -3.23
C ALA A 118 -8.08 -9.31 -4.37
N ALA A 119 -7.74 -8.14 -4.91
CA ALA A 119 -8.43 -7.57 -6.07
C ALA A 119 -8.26 -8.42 -7.33
N GLU A 120 -7.05 -8.94 -7.59
CA GLU A 120 -6.80 -9.86 -8.69
C GLU A 120 -7.53 -11.20 -8.54
N ALA A 121 -7.67 -11.69 -7.31
CA ALA A 121 -8.43 -12.91 -7.05
C ALA A 121 -9.93 -12.70 -7.28
N ALA A 122 -10.47 -11.56 -6.82
CA ALA A 122 -11.87 -11.20 -7.05
C ALA A 122 -12.18 -10.96 -8.54
N GLU A 123 -11.24 -10.37 -9.29
CA GLU A 123 -11.36 -10.20 -10.74
C GLU A 123 -11.44 -11.57 -11.45
N ARG A 124 -10.54 -12.48 -11.10
CA ARG A 124 -10.55 -13.85 -11.65
C ARG A 124 -11.86 -14.55 -11.36
N HIS A 125 -12.34 -14.47 -10.13
CA HIS A 125 -13.62 -15.06 -9.74
C HIS A 125 -14.79 -14.47 -10.54
N LEU A 126 -14.84 -13.15 -10.71
CA LEU A 126 -15.86 -12.50 -11.52
C LEU A 126 -15.80 -12.95 -12.99
N LEU A 127 -14.60 -13.07 -13.57
CA LEU A 127 -14.42 -13.53 -14.94
C LEU A 127 -14.79 -15.00 -15.11
N ASP A 128 -14.52 -15.84 -14.14
CA ASP A 128 -14.90 -17.26 -14.17
C ASP A 128 -16.43 -17.42 -14.14
N ILE A 129 -17.10 -16.66 -13.30
CA ILE A 129 -18.57 -16.60 -13.29
C ILE A 129 -19.10 -16.10 -14.65
N ALA A 130 -18.55 -15.00 -15.16
CA ALA A 130 -19.02 -14.40 -16.42
C ALA A 130 -18.79 -15.29 -17.65
N ARG A 131 -17.80 -16.19 -17.61
CA ARG A 131 -17.49 -17.14 -18.69
C ARG A 131 -18.32 -18.41 -18.64
N THR A 132 -18.92 -18.74 -17.51
CA THR A 132 -19.76 -19.91 -17.40
C THR A 132 -21.04 -19.65 -18.21
N PRO A 133 -21.28 -20.38 -19.32
CA PRO A 133 -22.44 -20.12 -20.15
C PRO A 133 -23.69 -20.29 -19.31
N ALA A 134 -24.58 -19.31 -19.37
CA ALA A 134 -25.92 -19.46 -18.84
C ALA A 134 -26.60 -20.58 -19.63
N THR A 135 -26.56 -21.80 -19.12
CA THR A 135 -27.33 -22.92 -19.64
C THR A 135 -28.79 -22.70 -19.26
N GLY A 136 -29.36 -21.61 -19.84
CA GLY A 136 -30.80 -21.51 -19.92
C GLY A 136 -31.32 -22.65 -20.79
N PRO A 137 -32.50 -23.20 -20.52
CA PRO A 137 -33.09 -24.15 -21.43
C PRO A 137 -33.17 -23.49 -22.80
N VAL A 138 -32.40 -24.02 -23.75
CA VAL A 138 -32.62 -23.72 -25.16
C VAL A 138 -34.08 -24.12 -25.39
N ASP A 139 -34.97 -23.13 -25.61
CA ASP A 139 -36.30 -23.37 -26.11
C ASP A 139 -36.17 -24.29 -27.31
N GLN A 140 -36.33 -25.59 -27.09
CA GLN A 140 -36.55 -26.51 -28.19
C GLN A 140 -37.76 -25.95 -28.93
N PRO A 141 -37.62 -25.59 -30.22
CA PRO A 141 -38.77 -25.19 -30.96
C PRO A 141 -39.75 -26.36 -30.86
N ALA A 142 -40.94 -26.05 -30.29
CA ALA A 142 -42.04 -27.01 -30.19
C ALA A 142 -42.20 -27.65 -31.58
N GLU A 143 -41.92 -28.96 -31.68
CA GLU A 143 -42.23 -29.72 -32.86
C GLU A 143 -43.71 -29.51 -33.11
N ALA A 144 -44.01 -28.84 -34.19
CA ALA A 144 -45.37 -28.69 -34.66
C ALA A 144 -45.97 -30.09 -34.91
N PRO A 145 -47.17 -30.37 -34.37
CA PRO A 145 -47.80 -31.67 -34.64
C PRO A 145 -48.04 -31.80 -36.13
N THR A 146 -47.39 -32.76 -36.76
CA THR A 146 -47.69 -33.20 -38.12
C THR A 146 -49.10 -33.71 -38.14
N ALA A 147 -50.01 -32.88 -38.65
CA ALA A 147 -51.38 -33.30 -38.97
C ALA A 147 -51.27 -34.33 -40.10
N THR A 148 -51.41 -35.59 -39.76
CA THR A 148 -51.60 -36.67 -40.74
C THR A 148 -53.02 -36.56 -41.21
N ASP A 149 -53.17 -36.08 -42.42
CA ASP A 149 -54.39 -36.01 -43.21
C ASP A 149 -54.84 -37.49 -43.51
N GLN A 150 -55.82 -37.94 -42.76
CA GLN A 150 -56.55 -39.15 -43.13
C GLN A 150 -57.73 -38.69 -44.03
N ILE A 151 -57.50 -38.74 -45.31
CA ILE A 151 -58.59 -38.73 -46.29
C ILE A 151 -59.06 -40.17 -46.42
N GLU A 152 -60.10 -40.51 -45.74
CA GLU A 152 -60.88 -41.74 -46.02
C GLU A 152 -61.92 -41.39 -47.08
N ALA A 153 -61.70 -41.89 -48.30
CA ALA A 153 -62.70 -41.88 -49.36
C ALA A 153 -63.77 -42.94 -49.08
N THR A 154 -65.02 -42.56 -48.97
CA THR A 154 -66.16 -43.49 -48.96
C THR A 154 -66.92 -43.25 -50.25
N VAL A 155 -67.05 -44.35 -51.01
CA VAL A 155 -67.93 -44.50 -52.19
C VAL A 155 -69.42 -44.53 -51.81
#